data_f7fcae1f8e612491c31458d907003df9
#
_entry.id   f7fcae1f8e612491c31458d907003df9
#
_cell.length_a   1.000
_cell.length_b   1.000
_cell.length_c   1.000
_cell.angle_alpha   90.00
_cell.angle_beta   90.00
_cell.angle_gamma   90.00
#
_symmetry.space_group_name_H-M   'P 1'
#
loop_
_entity.id
_entity.type
_entity.pdbx_description
1 polymer ?
#
loop_
_entity_poly.entity_id
_entity_poly.type
_entity_poly.pdbx_seq_one_letter_code
_entity_poly.pdbx_strand_id
1 'polypeptide(L)'
;MLFRSVLRDLDVLRRLHQEASVRVYFSIPFSDDEVARKVEPHAPSSRKRFEAMATLANAGIPTGISVSPIIPGLNDGDMPELLARAKQAGAVEAMATLLRLSGSVEPVFMERMAAAFPDRITKITNRIREVRGGAISEGAFFDRHRGAGPYWAMIEQLFEVSRRKAGLSMLCDETVPATFRRPGVEQATLF
;
A
#
# COMPACT_ATOMS: atom_id res chain seq x y z
N MET A 1 -3.83 14.24 9.29
CA MET A 1 -4.38 15.41 8.57
C MET A 1 -4.53 15.21 7.06
N LEU A 2 -3.84 14.26 6.46
CA LEU A 2 -3.76 14.02 5.01
C LEU A 2 -5.05 13.43 4.34
N PHE A 3 -5.89 12.68 5.07
CA PHE A 3 -7.09 12.07 4.45
C PHE A 3 -8.30 13.01 4.33
N ARG A 4 -8.30 14.14 5.03
CA ARG A 4 -9.28 15.20 4.73
C ARG A 4 -9.06 15.83 3.35
N SER A 5 -7.87 15.69 2.75
CA SER A 5 -7.58 16.26 1.44
C SER A 5 -8.25 15.46 0.31
N VAL A 6 -8.18 14.13 0.29
CA VAL A 6 -8.78 13.31 -0.78
C VAL A 6 -10.31 13.42 -0.79
N LEU A 7 -10.94 13.48 0.39
CA LEU A 7 -12.39 13.67 0.48
C LEU A 7 -12.83 15.10 0.16
N ARG A 8 -11.99 16.10 0.42
CA ARG A 8 -12.23 17.48 0.00
C ARG A 8 -12.29 17.61 -1.52
N ASP A 9 -11.47 16.81 -2.20
CA ASP A 9 -11.32 16.89 -3.65
C ASP A 9 -12.29 15.91 -4.39
N LEU A 10 -13.32 15.40 -3.69
CA LEU A 10 -14.27 14.41 -4.21
C LEU A 10 -14.93 14.84 -5.52
N ASP A 11 -15.38 16.10 -5.60
CA ASP A 11 -16.07 16.62 -6.79
C ASP A 11 -15.11 16.75 -7.99
N VAL A 12 -13.84 17.05 -7.71
CA VAL A 12 -12.80 17.07 -8.74
C VAL A 12 -12.52 15.67 -9.25
N LEU A 13 -12.41 14.68 -8.33
CA LEU A 13 -12.20 13.28 -8.69
C LEU A 13 -13.35 12.70 -9.49
N ARG A 14 -14.61 13.06 -9.15
CA ARG A 14 -15.79 12.64 -9.90
C ARG A 14 -15.76 13.17 -11.35
N ARG A 15 -15.53 14.47 -11.52
CA ARG A 15 -15.42 15.06 -12.87
C ARG A 15 -14.28 14.43 -13.66
N LEU A 16 -13.13 14.29 -13.03
CA LEU A 16 -11.98 13.66 -13.66
C LEU A 16 -12.25 12.21 -14.06
N HIS A 17 -13.00 11.46 -13.23
CA HIS A 17 -13.36 10.07 -13.55
C HIS A 17 -14.34 9.96 -14.73
N GLN A 18 -15.15 10.98 -14.97
CA GLN A 18 -16.02 11.04 -16.16
C GLN A 18 -15.25 11.30 -17.47
N GLU A 19 -14.16 12.03 -17.39
CA GLU A 19 -13.33 12.43 -18.53
C GLU A 19 -12.14 11.51 -18.76
N ALA A 20 -11.62 10.94 -17.68
CA ALA A 20 -10.44 10.07 -17.69
C ALA A 20 -10.59 8.97 -16.63
N SER A 21 -9.93 7.85 -16.83
CA SER A 21 -9.93 6.77 -15.85
C SER A 21 -9.16 7.18 -14.59
N VAL A 22 -9.86 7.32 -13.45
CA VAL A 22 -9.28 7.62 -12.14
C VAL A 22 -9.45 6.43 -11.22
N ARG A 23 -8.39 6.07 -10.50
CA ARG A 23 -8.40 5.08 -9.44
C ARG A 23 -7.67 5.64 -8.22
N VAL A 24 -8.19 5.39 -7.02
CA VAL A 24 -7.59 5.89 -5.78
C VAL A 24 -7.17 4.71 -4.91
N TYR A 25 -5.87 4.61 -4.63
CA TYR A 25 -5.33 3.57 -3.76
C TYR A 25 -5.06 4.10 -2.36
N PHE A 26 -5.45 3.30 -1.38
CA PHE A 26 -5.18 3.57 0.03
C PHE A 26 -4.10 2.62 0.54
N SER A 27 -2.99 3.18 1.02
CA SER A 27 -1.99 2.39 1.74
C SER A 27 -2.51 2.09 3.13
N ILE A 28 -2.75 0.81 3.44
CA ILE A 28 -3.24 0.34 4.73
C ILE A 28 -2.42 -0.91 5.11
N PRO A 29 -1.27 -0.73 5.78
CA PRO A 29 -0.37 -1.85 6.07
C PRO A 29 -0.75 -2.65 7.32
N PHE A 30 -1.60 -2.12 8.22
CA PHE A 30 -1.90 -2.75 9.50
C PHE A 30 -3.40 -2.91 9.70
N SER A 31 -3.84 -4.06 10.22
CA SER A 31 -5.23 -4.28 10.65
C SER A 31 -5.52 -3.64 12.00
N ASP A 32 -4.51 -3.60 12.88
CA ASP A 32 -4.57 -3.04 14.22
C ASP A 32 -4.11 -1.57 14.24
N ASP A 33 -4.99 -0.68 14.72
CA ASP A 33 -4.72 0.75 14.85
C ASP A 33 -3.66 1.08 15.91
N GLU A 34 -3.42 0.21 16.91
CA GLU A 34 -2.36 0.42 17.91
C GLU A 34 -0.98 0.13 17.32
N VAL A 35 -0.87 -0.97 16.58
CA VAL A 35 0.35 -1.30 15.82
C VAL A 35 0.63 -0.22 14.78
N ALA A 36 -0.40 0.19 14.04
CA ALA A 36 -0.30 1.29 13.06
C ALA A 36 0.26 2.57 13.70
N ARG A 37 -0.24 2.96 14.88
CA ARG A 37 0.20 4.17 15.58
C ARG A 37 1.66 4.10 16.04
N LYS A 38 2.13 2.92 16.42
CA LYS A 38 3.53 2.72 16.81
C LYS A 38 4.50 2.86 15.62
N VAL A 39 4.09 2.43 14.43
CA VAL A 39 4.92 2.48 13.21
C VAL A 39 4.75 3.80 12.46
N GLU A 40 3.51 4.28 12.36
CA GLU A 40 3.13 5.50 11.63
C GLU A 40 2.41 6.51 12.55
N PRO A 41 3.07 7.10 13.56
CA PRO A 41 2.41 7.87 14.64
C PRO A 41 1.65 9.11 14.14
N HIS A 42 2.03 9.64 12.96
CA HIS A 42 1.42 10.85 12.38
C HIS A 42 0.43 10.53 11.25
N ALA A 43 0.25 9.25 10.92
CA ALA A 43 -0.68 8.82 9.87
C ALA A 43 -2.09 8.61 10.44
N PRO A 44 -3.14 8.76 9.61
CA PRO A 44 -4.49 8.38 9.99
C PRO A 44 -4.59 6.88 10.27
N SER A 45 -5.44 6.50 11.22
CA SER A 45 -5.68 5.10 11.56
C SER A 45 -6.23 4.30 10.37
N SER A 46 -6.03 2.99 10.41
CA SER A 46 -6.56 2.07 9.38
C SER A 46 -8.06 2.22 9.22
N ARG A 47 -8.80 2.36 10.34
CA ARG A 47 -10.25 2.62 10.34
C ARG A 47 -10.61 3.87 9.51
N LYS A 48 -9.93 5.00 9.73
CA LYS A 48 -10.20 6.24 8.98
C LYS A 48 -9.87 6.11 7.50
N ARG A 49 -8.86 5.30 7.15
CA ARG A 49 -8.50 5.03 5.76
C ARG A 49 -9.59 4.19 5.07
N PHE A 50 -10.15 3.18 5.74
CA PHE A 50 -11.29 2.40 5.22
C PHE A 50 -12.57 3.24 5.10
N GLU A 51 -12.87 4.12 6.06
CA GLU A 51 -13.99 5.06 5.98
C GLU A 51 -13.88 5.99 4.76
N ALA A 52 -12.67 6.51 4.49
CA ALA A 52 -12.41 7.34 3.31
C ALA A 52 -12.53 6.53 2.00
N MET A 53 -12.04 5.29 1.98
CA MET A 53 -12.18 4.37 0.85
C MET A 53 -13.68 4.15 0.54
N ALA A 54 -14.49 3.83 1.55
CA ALA A 54 -15.92 3.62 1.39
C ALA A 54 -16.64 4.87 0.86
N THR A 55 -16.25 6.05 1.32
CA THR A 55 -16.80 7.32 0.84
C THR A 55 -16.54 7.52 -0.65
N LEU A 56 -15.31 7.26 -1.12
CA LEU A 56 -14.96 7.36 -2.54
C LEU A 56 -15.65 6.28 -3.38
N ALA A 57 -15.68 5.03 -2.90
CA ALA A 57 -16.34 3.93 -3.59
C ALA A 57 -17.84 4.20 -3.76
N ASN A 58 -18.53 4.68 -2.71
CA ASN A 58 -19.94 5.08 -2.76
C ASN A 58 -20.20 6.28 -3.69
N ALA A 59 -19.19 7.08 -3.93
CA ALA A 59 -19.24 8.18 -4.89
C ALA A 59 -19.00 7.75 -6.35
N GLY A 60 -18.80 6.44 -6.59
CA GLY A 60 -18.56 5.88 -7.92
C GLY A 60 -17.10 5.96 -8.38
N ILE A 61 -16.17 6.30 -7.48
CA ILE A 61 -14.74 6.35 -7.81
C ILE A 61 -14.12 5.00 -7.48
N PRO A 62 -13.52 4.28 -8.45
CA PRO A 62 -12.85 3.01 -8.20
C PRO A 62 -11.72 3.16 -7.18
N THR A 63 -11.75 2.33 -6.15
CA THR A 63 -10.74 2.33 -5.08
C THR A 63 -10.00 1.00 -5.02
N GLY A 64 -8.76 1.06 -4.55
CA GLY A 64 -7.94 -0.11 -4.27
C GLY A 64 -7.22 -0.03 -2.93
N ILE A 65 -6.82 -1.17 -2.42
CA ILE A 65 -5.95 -1.25 -1.25
C ILE A 65 -4.51 -1.55 -1.66
N SER A 66 -3.57 -0.83 -1.08
CA SER A 66 -2.16 -1.16 -1.09
C SER A 66 -1.74 -1.63 0.31
N VAL A 67 -1.52 -2.94 0.48
CA VAL A 67 -0.94 -3.48 1.71
C VAL A 67 0.57 -3.22 1.68
N SER A 68 0.94 -1.98 1.98
CA SER A 68 2.30 -1.46 1.82
C SER A 68 2.63 -0.44 2.92
N PRO A 69 3.81 -0.59 3.54
CA PRO A 69 4.77 -1.67 3.35
C PRO A 69 4.38 -2.96 4.08
N ILE A 70 4.72 -4.12 3.49
CA ILE A 70 4.80 -5.38 4.24
C ILE A 70 6.10 -5.35 5.03
N ILE A 71 6.01 -5.49 6.34
CA ILE A 71 7.13 -5.62 7.26
C ILE A 71 7.18 -7.08 7.71
N PRO A 72 8.09 -7.91 7.14
CA PRO A 72 8.17 -9.32 7.44
C PRO A 72 8.32 -9.61 8.94
N GLY A 73 7.46 -10.49 9.46
CA GLY A 73 7.42 -10.83 10.90
C GLY A 73 6.61 -9.85 11.78
N LEU A 74 6.06 -8.77 11.21
CA LEU A 74 5.21 -7.83 11.95
C LEU A 74 3.76 -7.82 11.47
N ASN A 75 3.50 -7.51 10.19
CA ASN A 75 2.16 -7.33 9.63
C ASN A 75 1.83 -8.25 8.44
N ASP A 76 2.71 -9.15 8.10
CA ASP A 76 2.51 -10.14 7.03
C ASP A 76 1.30 -11.06 7.27
N GLY A 77 0.91 -11.27 8.52
CA GLY A 77 -0.30 -12.01 8.89
C GLY A 77 -1.61 -11.22 8.75
N ASP A 78 -1.56 -9.92 8.58
CA ASP A 78 -2.75 -9.03 8.57
C ASP A 78 -3.53 -9.07 7.25
N MET A 79 -2.93 -9.60 6.18
CA MET A 79 -3.44 -9.53 4.82
C MET A 79 -4.87 -10.07 4.64
N PRO A 80 -5.25 -11.23 5.22
CA PRO A 80 -6.60 -11.75 5.05
C PRO A 80 -7.66 -10.78 5.57
N GLU A 81 -7.44 -10.20 6.75
CA GLU A 81 -8.35 -9.24 7.36
C GLU A 81 -8.37 -7.92 6.57
N LEU A 82 -7.21 -7.38 6.22
CA LEU A 82 -7.10 -6.12 5.47
C LEU A 82 -7.83 -6.20 4.13
N LEU A 83 -7.65 -7.30 3.39
CA LEU A 83 -8.29 -7.49 2.08
C LEU A 83 -9.80 -7.69 2.20
N ALA A 84 -10.26 -8.42 3.23
CA ALA A 84 -11.68 -8.57 3.49
C ALA A 84 -12.33 -7.22 3.85
N ARG A 85 -11.72 -6.42 4.72
CA ARG A 85 -12.18 -5.08 5.09
C ARG A 85 -12.15 -4.11 3.90
N ALA A 86 -11.13 -4.20 3.04
CA ALA A 86 -11.05 -3.40 1.82
C ALA A 86 -12.23 -3.70 0.88
N LYS A 87 -12.55 -4.98 0.70
CA LYS A 87 -13.73 -5.38 -0.09
C LYS A 87 -15.02 -4.84 0.49
N GLN A 88 -15.22 -4.93 1.79
CA GLN A 88 -16.38 -4.35 2.49
C GLN A 88 -16.46 -2.84 2.31
N ALA A 89 -15.31 -2.16 2.26
CA ALA A 89 -15.23 -0.72 1.98
C ALA A 89 -15.36 -0.35 0.49
N GLY A 90 -15.64 -1.32 -0.38
CA GLY A 90 -15.90 -1.10 -1.80
C GLY A 90 -14.65 -1.10 -2.69
N ALA A 91 -13.50 -1.56 -2.19
CA ALA A 91 -12.33 -1.74 -3.04
C ALA A 91 -12.58 -2.78 -4.13
N VAL A 92 -12.02 -2.55 -5.31
CA VAL A 92 -12.09 -3.45 -6.46
C VAL A 92 -10.74 -4.12 -6.75
N GLU A 93 -9.66 -3.53 -6.29
CA GLU A 93 -8.29 -3.98 -6.56
C GLU A 93 -7.44 -4.01 -5.29
N ALA A 94 -6.40 -4.85 -5.33
CA ALA A 94 -5.41 -4.93 -4.26
C ALA A 94 -3.99 -5.11 -4.81
N MET A 95 -3.04 -4.51 -4.10
CA MET A 95 -1.61 -4.68 -4.32
C MET A 95 -0.88 -4.77 -2.98
N ALA A 96 0.34 -5.27 -3.01
CA ALA A 96 1.21 -5.34 -1.85
C ALA A 96 2.67 -5.10 -2.25
N THR A 97 3.45 -4.44 -1.39
CA THR A 97 4.87 -4.22 -1.62
C THR A 97 5.68 -4.44 -0.35
N LEU A 98 6.86 -5.01 -0.51
CA LEU A 98 7.81 -5.21 0.58
C LEU A 98 8.33 -3.88 1.11
N LEU A 99 8.56 -3.81 2.43
CA LEU A 99 9.23 -2.70 3.09
C LEU A 99 10.53 -2.33 2.37
N ARG A 100 10.70 -1.04 2.13
CA ARG A 100 11.90 -0.47 1.54
C ARG A 100 12.67 0.32 2.58
N LEU A 101 13.92 -0.07 2.81
CA LEU A 101 14.86 0.64 3.67
C LEU A 101 16.08 1.03 2.84
N SER A 102 16.32 2.31 2.66
CA SER A 102 17.44 2.82 1.87
C SER A 102 18.27 3.82 2.68
N GLY A 103 19.59 3.69 2.60
CA GLY A 103 20.53 4.65 3.17
C GLY A 103 20.26 4.96 4.66
N SER A 104 20.05 6.21 4.97
CA SER A 104 19.84 6.72 6.34
C SER A 104 18.50 6.31 6.99
N VAL A 105 17.57 5.75 6.21
CA VAL A 105 16.26 5.31 6.75
C VAL A 105 16.41 4.04 7.58
N GLU A 106 17.32 3.15 7.20
CA GLU A 106 17.52 1.86 7.89
C GLU A 106 17.84 2.03 9.39
N PRO A 107 18.86 2.78 9.82
CA PRO A 107 19.18 2.90 11.24
C PRO A 107 18.04 3.53 12.04
N VAL A 108 17.35 4.54 11.50
CA VAL A 108 16.21 5.19 12.15
C VAL A 108 15.04 4.22 12.30
N PHE A 109 14.76 3.43 11.26
CA PHE A 109 13.72 2.41 11.32
C PHE A 109 14.05 1.36 12.39
N MET A 110 15.26 0.83 12.42
CA MET A 110 15.67 -0.20 13.37
C MET A 110 15.61 0.30 14.81
N GLU A 111 16.07 1.52 15.08
CA GLU A 111 15.98 2.16 16.40
C GLU A 111 14.51 2.28 16.86
N ARG A 112 13.64 2.81 16.01
CA ARG A 112 12.23 3.00 16.33
C ARG A 112 11.50 1.68 16.51
N MET A 113 11.80 0.69 15.67
CA MET A 113 11.21 -0.65 15.79
C MET A 113 11.65 -1.36 17.06
N ALA A 114 12.93 -1.21 17.47
CA ALA A 114 13.41 -1.75 18.73
C ALA A 114 12.71 -1.12 19.94
N ALA A 115 12.48 0.18 19.91
CA ALA A 115 11.75 0.89 20.96
C ALA A 115 10.25 0.52 21.00
N ALA A 116 9.60 0.37 19.83
CA ALA A 116 8.17 0.11 19.74
C ALA A 116 7.80 -1.37 19.97
N PHE A 117 8.69 -2.29 19.61
CA PHE A 117 8.46 -3.76 19.64
C PHE A 117 9.69 -4.51 20.18
N PRO A 118 10.12 -4.27 21.44
CA PRO A 118 11.34 -4.85 22.00
C PRO A 118 11.33 -6.40 21.94
N ASP A 119 10.17 -7.02 22.19
CA ASP A 119 10.03 -8.48 22.17
C ASP A 119 9.97 -9.08 20.75
N ARG A 120 9.80 -8.26 19.73
CA ARG A 120 9.62 -8.70 18.33
C ARG A 120 10.75 -8.29 17.40
N ILE A 121 11.62 -7.37 17.81
CA ILE A 121 12.64 -6.78 16.94
C ILE A 121 13.57 -7.84 16.34
N THR A 122 13.99 -8.84 17.12
CA THR A 122 14.85 -9.93 16.63
C THR A 122 14.15 -10.72 15.51
N LYS A 123 12.87 -11.07 15.71
CA LYS A 123 12.08 -11.76 14.68
C LYS A 123 11.95 -10.92 13.41
N ILE A 124 11.58 -9.65 13.56
CA ILE A 124 11.41 -8.71 12.44
C ILE A 124 12.71 -8.60 11.65
N THR A 125 13.82 -8.34 12.33
CA THR A 125 15.15 -8.22 11.71
C THR A 125 15.55 -9.47 10.94
N ASN A 126 15.37 -10.65 11.55
CA ASN A 126 15.70 -11.92 10.91
C ASN A 126 14.84 -12.19 9.66
N ARG A 127 13.53 -11.88 9.72
CA ARG A 127 12.62 -12.04 8.58
C ARG A 127 12.93 -11.05 7.46
N ILE A 128 13.28 -9.80 7.77
CA ILE A 128 13.73 -8.83 6.75
C ILE A 128 14.99 -9.35 6.05
N ARG A 129 15.99 -9.83 6.81
CA ARG A 129 17.22 -10.40 6.23
C ARG A 129 16.93 -11.63 5.37
N GLU A 130 16.05 -12.52 5.83
CA GLU A 130 15.69 -13.73 5.09
C GLU A 130 15.13 -13.39 3.71
N VAL A 131 14.19 -12.44 3.61
CA VAL A 131 13.57 -12.04 2.33
C VAL A 131 14.46 -11.13 1.48
N ARG A 132 15.57 -10.63 2.04
CA ARG A 132 16.53 -9.72 1.37
C ARG A 132 17.88 -10.37 1.10
N GLY A 133 17.98 -11.71 1.18
CA GLY A 133 19.23 -12.42 0.90
C GLY A 133 20.35 -12.16 1.91
N GLY A 134 19.99 -11.89 3.18
CA GLY A 134 20.94 -11.63 4.28
C GLY A 134 21.15 -10.16 4.65
N ALA A 135 20.76 -9.23 3.78
CA ALA A 135 20.85 -7.79 4.03
C ALA A 135 19.58 -7.25 4.71
N ILE A 136 19.65 -6.05 5.28
CA ILE A 136 18.47 -5.30 5.75
C ILE A 136 18.08 -4.25 4.71
N SER A 137 19.07 -3.60 4.10
CA SER A 137 18.91 -2.58 3.07
C SER A 137 18.83 -3.17 1.67
N GLU A 138 18.48 -2.31 0.71
CA GLU A 138 18.16 -2.73 -0.64
C GLU A 138 19.34 -3.15 -1.51
N GLY A 139 19.05 -4.14 -2.37
CA GLY A 139 19.80 -4.47 -3.56
C GLY A 139 19.45 -3.61 -4.79
N ALA A 140 19.51 -4.22 -5.98
CA ALA A 140 19.33 -3.56 -7.26
C ALA A 140 17.98 -2.85 -7.44
N PHE A 141 17.94 -1.84 -8.32
CA PHE A 141 16.79 -0.96 -8.55
C PHE A 141 15.47 -1.68 -8.88
N PHE A 142 15.54 -2.80 -9.61
CA PHE A 142 14.35 -3.51 -10.10
C PHE A 142 13.72 -4.44 -9.05
N ASP A 143 14.43 -4.83 -7.99
CA ASP A 143 13.97 -5.78 -6.97
C ASP A 143 13.44 -5.12 -5.68
N ARG A 144 13.26 -3.80 -5.71
CA ARG A 144 12.98 -2.98 -4.52
C ARG A 144 11.69 -3.32 -3.78
N HIS A 145 10.70 -3.81 -4.51
CA HIS A 145 9.34 -4.03 -3.98
C HIS A 145 9.01 -5.50 -3.74
N ARG A 146 9.95 -6.40 -4.04
CA ARG A 146 9.81 -7.84 -3.87
C ARG A 146 10.90 -8.38 -2.94
N GLY A 147 10.61 -9.48 -2.32
CA GLY A 147 11.57 -10.27 -1.57
C GLY A 147 11.97 -11.52 -2.36
N ALA A 148 12.78 -12.35 -1.73
CA ALA A 148 13.21 -13.63 -2.24
C ALA A 148 13.11 -14.71 -1.15
N GLY A 149 13.21 -15.98 -1.58
CA GLY A 149 13.25 -17.13 -0.67
C GLY A 149 11.87 -17.65 -0.23
N PRO A 150 11.88 -18.77 0.51
CA PRO A 150 10.65 -19.49 0.86
C PRO A 150 9.66 -18.66 1.68
N TYR A 151 10.18 -17.83 2.59
CA TYR A 151 9.31 -17.00 3.43
C TYR A 151 8.59 -15.92 2.61
N TRP A 152 9.27 -15.31 1.64
CA TRP A 152 8.61 -14.35 0.75
C TRP A 152 7.57 -15.05 -0.14
N ALA A 153 7.88 -16.21 -0.69
CA ALA A 153 6.91 -17.00 -1.46
C ALA A 153 5.65 -17.33 -0.65
N MET A 154 5.79 -17.63 0.64
CA MET A 154 4.64 -17.83 1.54
C MET A 154 3.81 -16.55 1.71
N ILE A 155 4.46 -15.39 1.85
CA ILE A 155 3.79 -14.08 1.94
C ILE A 155 3.01 -13.78 0.63
N GLU A 156 3.64 -13.98 -0.53
CA GLU A 156 2.99 -13.80 -1.83
C GLU A 156 1.80 -14.75 -2.01
N GLN A 157 1.95 -16.00 -1.60
CA GLN A 157 0.86 -16.97 -1.65
C GLN A 157 -0.31 -16.58 -0.72
N LEU A 158 -0.01 -16.13 0.52
CA LEU A 158 -1.03 -15.66 1.46
C LEU A 158 -1.78 -14.47 0.89
N PHE A 159 -1.07 -13.50 0.30
CA PHE A 159 -1.68 -12.35 -0.35
C PHE A 159 -2.61 -12.79 -1.49
N GLU A 160 -2.12 -13.64 -2.39
CA GLU A 160 -2.87 -14.07 -3.57
C GLU A 160 -4.13 -14.86 -3.21
N VAL A 161 -4.03 -15.80 -2.26
CA VAL A 161 -5.19 -16.56 -1.77
C VAL A 161 -6.21 -15.64 -1.12
N SER A 162 -5.76 -14.72 -0.27
CA SER A 162 -6.62 -13.78 0.43
C SER A 162 -7.30 -12.80 -0.53
N ARG A 163 -6.57 -12.31 -1.52
CA ARG A 163 -7.07 -11.43 -2.57
C ARG A 163 -8.18 -12.10 -3.38
N ARG A 164 -7.93 -13.34 -3.85
CA ARG A 164 -8.94 -14.13 -4.59
C ARG A 164 -10.17 -14.39 -3.74
N LYS A 165 -9.97 -14.78 -2.48
CA LYS A 165 -11.07 -15.01 -1.53
C LYS A 165 -11.92 -13.77 -1.30
N ALA A 166 -11.30 -12.59 -1.24
CA ALA A 166 -11.99 -11.32 -1.14
C ALA A 166 -12.64 -10.85 -2.46
N GLY A 167 -12.35 -11.50 -3.59
CA GLY A 167 -12.85 -11.08 -4.91
C GLY A 167 -12.30 -9.72 -5.35
N LEU A 168 -11.01 -9.48 -5.06
CA LEU A 168 -10.30 -8.28 -5.50
C LEU A 168 -9.41 -8.63 -6.71
N SER A 169 -9.40 -7.76 -7.73
CA SER A 169 -8.49 -7.88 -8.87
C SER A 169 -7.05 -7.49 -8.47
N MET A 170 -6.07 -7.96 -9.23
CA MET A 170 -4.74 -7.34 -9.17
C MET A 170 -4.82 -5.92 -9.72
N LEU A 171 -3.83 -5.10 -9.40
CA LEU A 171 -3.62 -3.82 -10.10
C LEU A 171 -3.60 -4.12 -11.60
N CYS A 172 -4.57 -3.58 -12.32
CA CYS A 172 -4.90 -4.10 -13.64
C CYS A 172 -3.83 -3.76 -14.68
N ASP A 173 -3.37 -4.78 -15.39
CA ASP A 173 -2.69 -4.67 -16.67
C ASP A 173 -3.64 -4.27 -17.83
N GLU A 174 -4.90 -3.97 -17.54
CA GLU A 174 -5.76 -3.37 -18.55
C GLU A 174 -5.18 -2.01 -18.90
N THR A 175 -4.54 -1.95 -20.04
CA THR A 175 -4.24 -0.72 -20.74
C THR A 175 -5.57 -0.04 -21.07
N VAL A 176 -6.11 0.67 -20.07
CA VAL A 176 -7.20 1.60 -20.33
C VAL A 176 -6.65 2.61 -21.33
N PRO A 177 -7.27 2.76 -22.51
CA PRO A 177 -6.81 3.73 -23.49
C PRO A 177 -6.60 5.07 -22.80
N ALA A 178 -5.46 5.71 -23.00
CA ALA A 178 -5.16 7.00 -22.41
C ALA A 178 -6.22 8.00 -22.91
N THR A 179 -7.23 8.24 -22.09
CA THR A 179 -8.31 9.20 -22.37
C THR A 179 -7.90 10.62 -22.01
N PHE A 180 -6.76 10.77 -21.33
CA PHE A 180 -6.23 12.07 -20.96
C PHE A 180 -5.85 12.86 -22.21
N ARG A 181 -6.57 13.93 -22.47
CA ARG A 181 -6.19 14.97 -23.43
C ARG A 181 -5.74 16.19 -22.65
N ARG A 182 -4.50 16.60 -22.85
CA ARG A 182 -4.01 17.87 -22.31
C ARG A 182 -4.89 18.99 -22.93
N PRO A 183 -5.61 19.80 -22.13
CA PRO A 183 -6.28 20.97 -22.68
C PRO A 183 -5.21 21.82 -23.40
N GLY A 184 -5.47 22.20 -24.66
CA GLY A 184 -4.51 22.75 -25.61
C GLY A 184 -3.64 23.88 -25.09
N VAL A 185 -2.58 23.50 -24.42
CA VAL A 185 -1.40 24.33 -24.30
C VAL A 185 -0.48 23.88 -25.42
N GLU A 186 -0.38 24.66 -26.47
CA GLU A 186 0.73 24.52 -27.42
C GLU A 186 2.01 24.55 -26.57
N GLN A 187 2.66 23.42 -26.51
CA GLN A 187 3.99 23.37 -25.90
C GLN A 187 4.88 24.18 -26.82
N ALA A 188 5.25 25.39 -26.37
CA ALA A 188 6.24 26.17 -27.08
C ALA A 188 7.46 25.28 -27.30
N THR A 189 7.79 25.02 -28.56
CA THR A 189 9.03 24.34 -28.93
C THR A 189 10.17 25.20 -28.41
N LEU A 190 11.00 24.61 -27.56
CA LEU A 190 12.18 25.28 -26.97
C LEU A 190 13.34 25.41 -27.94
N PHE A 191 13.12 25.09 -29.24
CA PHE A 191 14.09 25.24 -30.34
C PHE A 191 13.39 25.65 -31.62
#